data_d83a5a773640a305516a7a3c21ab24cc
#
_entry.id   d83a5a773640a305516a7a3c21ab24cc
#
_cell.length_a   1.000
_cell.length_b   1.000
_cell.length_c   1.000
_cell.angle_alpha   90.00
_cell.angle_beta   90.00
_cell.angle_gamma   90.00
#
_symmetry.space_group_name_H-M   'P 1'
#
loop_
_entity.id
_entity.type
_entity.pdbx_description
1 polymer ?
#
loop_
_entity_poly.entity_id
_entity_poly.type
_entity_poly.pdbx_seq_one_letter_code
_entity_poly.pdbx_strand_id
1 'polypeptide(L)'
;MNENKGKAVQSDALVLFGVTGDLAYKMIFPALYAMVKRGALRVPVIGVALPKWSMAQLSERVKDSLEQAGEIDDHKAFDGLLSLLSYVSGDYSNPDTFTAIKKALGKARHPAHYLAIPPLLFETVIQGLGAAGLAREARVIVEKPFGRDLDSARELNRVAHSVFPEDAIFRIDHFLAKEAIMNIQYFRFANSFLEPIWNRNYVASVQITLAEDFGVGKRGAFYETVGCLRDVIENHLFQIVALMAMEPPAYQDYDAVQTEKVKVFRAIRPLHPDDLVRGQYAGYREEPGVAKDSDVETFCALRLFIDSWRWQGVPWYLRSGKYLAETVNEVLVQLKPPPQKLFEDSPLTVDQANYVRFQLSPHSLIALAGRVKRKGKKFVGDQEELSMIEEECGERLPYERLLEDAMAGDRMLFTREDTVEAAWALVDPVLKHHPRSLPYPRGSWGPKEAEALIAKYGGWHNPSPNPSSKEKQPTGVEQGASPAVKGVLGTD
;
A
#
# COMPACT_ATOMS: atom_id res chain seq x y z
N MET A 1 23.60 20.37 15.02
CA MET A 1 24.89 20.08 14.38
C MET A 1 24.73 18.80 13.61
N ASN A 2 24.34 18.91 12.35
CA ASN A 2 24.27 17.76 11.41
C ASN A 2 25.42 17.95 10.42
N GLU A 3 26.59 17.45 10.80
CA GLU A 3 27.70 17.35 9.89
C GLU A 3 27.50 16.21 8.94
N ASN A 4 27.41 16.54 7.65
CA ASN A 4 27.83 15.75 6.50
C ASN A 4 27.74 14.20 6.63
N LYS A 5 26.56 13.59 6.67
CA LYS A 5 26.42 12.27 6.05
C LYS A 5 26.64 12.49 4.55
N GLY A 6 27.78 12.07 4.02
CA GLY A 6 28.13 12.22 2.61
C GLY A 6 26.95 11.75 1.75
N LYS A 7 26.53 12.56 0.76
CA LYS A 7 25.49 12.15 -0.18
C LYS A 7 25.85 10.77 -0.71
N ALA A 8 24.93 9.82 -0.61
CA ALA A 8 25.10 8.51 -1.19
C ALA A 8 25.47 8.68 -2.68
N VAL A 9 26.44 7.87 -3.14
CA VAL A 9 26.90 7.95 -4.54
C VAL A 9 25.75 7.54 -5.46
N GLN A 10 25.44 8.37 -6.45
CA GLN A 10 24.40 8.06 -7.46
C GLN A 10 24.79 6.81 -8.25
N SER A 11 23.84 5.92 -8.51
CA SER A 11 24.06 4.77 -9.38
C SER A 11 24.35 5.21 -10.81
N ASP A 12 25.35 4.58 -11.42
CA ASP A 12 25.86 4.90 -12.76
C ASP A 12 25.46 3.89 -13.84
N ALA A 13 24.66 2.90 -13.47
CA ALA A 13 23.94 1.97 -14.35
C ALA A 13 22.75 1.33 -13.65
N LEU A 14 21.75 0.91 -14.40
CA LEU A 14 20.62 0.10 -13.93
C LEU A 14 20.66 -1.27 -14.63
N VAL A 15 20.70 -2.36 -13.87
CA VAL A 15 20.56 -3.72 -14.38
C VAL A 15 19.19 -4.24 -14.03
N LEU A 16 18.33 -4.47 -15.01
CA LEU A 16 16.93 -4.88 -14.82
C LEU A 16 16.78 -6.37 -15.13
N PHE A 17 16.78 -7.20 -14.10
CA PHE A 17 16.47 -8.63 -14.21
C PHE A 17 14.98 -8.83 -14.44
N GLY A 18 14.61 -9.73 -15.36
CA GLY A 18 13.21 -9.96 -15.71
C GLY A 18 12.62 -8.91 -16.66
N VAL A 19 13.44 -8.26 -17.47
CA VAL A 19 13.04 -7.17 -18.39
C VAL A 19 11.93 -7.56 -19.38
N THR A 20 11.74 -8.84 -19.67
CA THR A 20 10.67 -9.34 -20.55
C THR A 20 9.36 -9.65 -19.81
N GLY A 21 9.35 -9.52 -18.49
CA GLY A 21 8.21 -9.85 -17.61
C GLY A 21 7.11 -8.79 -17.58
N ASP A 22 5.98 -9.15 -16.96
CA ASP A 22 4.81 -8.28 -16.84
C ASP A 22 5.06 -7.04 -15.97
N LEU A 23 5.87 -7.16 -14.92
CA LEU A 23 6.20 -6.01 -14.06
C LEU A 23 7.00 -4.96 -14.85
N ALA A 24 8.01 -5.41 -15.60
CA ALA A 24 8.77 -4.51 -16.46
C ALA A 24 7.87 -3.82 -17.48
N TYR A 25 6.98 -4.58 -18.10
CA TYR A 25 6.04 -4.11 -19.10
C TYR A 25 5.04 -3.07 -18.54
N LYS A 26 4.38 -3.38 -17.42
CA LYS A 26 3.27 -2.57 -16.91
C LYS A 26 3.72 -1.36 -16.09
N MET A 27 4.87 -1.47 -15.43
CA MET A 27 5.26 -0.51 -14.39
C MET A 27 6.64 0.11 -14.65
N ILE A 28 7.65 -0.70 -15.01
CA ILE A 28 9.04 -0.20 -15.05
C ILE A 28 9.30 0.60 -16.33
N PHE A 29 8.88 0.13 -17.50
CA PHE A 29 9.09 0.90 -18.73
C PHE A 29 8.39 2.27 -18.72
N PRO A 30 7.12 2.40 -18.28
CA PRO A 30 6.50 3.70 -18.08
C PRO A 30 7.27 4.61 -17.12
N ALA A 31 7.76 4.03 -15.99
CA ALA A 31 8.56 4.78 -15.03
C ALA A 31 9.90 5.27 -15.64
N LEU A 32 10.62 4.39 -16.35
CA LEU A 32 11.88 4.76 -17.02
C LEU A 32 11.66 5.84 -18.07
N TYR A 33 10.56 5.76 -18.86
CA TYR A 33 10.20 6.79 -19.83
C TYR A 33 9.94 8.14 -19.15
N ALA A 34 9.16 8.16 -18.08
CA ALA A 34 8.90 9.37 -17.30
C ALA A 34 10.20 9.97 -16.73
N MET A 35 11.12 9.13 -16.23
CA MET A 35 12.43 9.58 -15.73
C MET A 35 13.30 10.17 -16.84
N VAL A 36 13.33 9.57 -18.04
CA VAL A 36 14.07 10.14 -19.18
C VAL A 36 13.47 11.47 -19.61
N LYS A 37 12.14 11.56 -19.71
CA LYS A 37 11.41 12.78 -20.06
C LYS A 37 11.74 13.94 -19.13
N ARG A 38 11.89 13.69 -17.82
CA ARG A 38 12.32 14.70 -16.84
C ARG A 38 13.84 14.89 -16.77
N GLY A 39 14.62 14.09 -17.47
CA GLY A 39 16.08 14.11 -17.42
C GLY A 39 16.68 13.53 -16.13
N ALA A 40 15.92 12.73 -15.36
CA ALA A 40 16.35 12.04 -14.16
C ALA A 40 17.12 10.76 -14.46
N LEU A 41 16.88 10.09 -15.59
CA LEU A 41 17.60 8.92 -16.04
C LEU A 41 18.51 9.24 -17.23
N ARG A 42 19.81 9.08 -17.04
CA ARG A 42 20.84 9.36 -18.07
C ARG A 42 21.93 8.28 -18.13
N VAL A 43 21.74 7.17 -17.41
CA VAL A 43 22.72 6.09 -17.30
C VAL A 43 22.28 4.87 -18.09
N PRO A 44 23.19 3.96 -18.48
CA PRO A 44 22.84 2.73 -19.19
C PRO A 44 21.82 1.89 -18.41
N VAL A 45 20.87 1.29 -19.13
CA VAL A 45 19.90 0.32 -18.62
C VAL A 45 20.15 -1.02 -19.30
N ILE A 46 20.59 -2.02 -18.54
CA ILE A 46 20.90 -3.36 -19.04
C ILE A 46 19.75 -4.29 -18.68
N GLY A 47 18.90 -4.62 -19.65
CA GLY A 47 17.85 -5.60 -19.47
C GLY A 47 18.40 -7.02 -19.52
N VAL A 48 18.03 -7.88 -18.55
CA VAL A 48 18.47 -9.26 -18.47
C VAL A 48 17.27 -10.19 -18.41
N ALA A 49 17.22 -11.20 -19.29
CA ALA A 49 16.17 -12.23 -19.24
C ALA A 49 16.60 -13.50 -20.01
N LEU A 50 15.86 -14.60 -19.78
CA LEU A 50 16.12 -15.88 -20.44
C LEU A 50 15.89 -15.89 -21.97
N PRO A 51 14.81 -15.26 -22.52
CA PRO A 51 14.56 -15.30 -23.96
C PRO A 51 15.70 -14.71 -24.78
N LYS A 52 15.97 -15.31 -25.94
CA LYS A 52 16.97 -14.81 -26.90
C LYS A 52 16.36 -13.70 -27.78
N TRP A 53 16.09 -12.54 -27.21
CA TRP A 53 15.55 -11.41 -27.94
C TRP A 53 16.65 -10.57 -28.59
N SER A 54 16.32 -9.99 -29.73
CA SER A 54 17.08 -8.89 -30.31
C SER A 54 16.71 -7.57 -29.66
N MET A 55 17.54 -6.54 -29.84
CA MET A 55 17.21 -5.19 -29.40
C MET A 55 15.94 -4.66 -30.06
N ALA A 56 15.66 -5.03 -31.32
CA ALA A 56 14.43 -4.66 -32.00
C ALA A 56 13.17 -5.21 -31.28
N GLN A 57 13.23 -6.46 -30.83
CA GLN A 57 12.12 -7.07 -30.06
C GLN A 57 11.94 -6.41 -28.70
N LEU A 58 13.01 -6.07 -28.00
CA LEU A 58 12.91 -5.34 -26.74
C LEU A 58 12.34 -3.92 -26.98
N SER A 59 12.81 -3.21 -28.00
CA SER A 59 12.31 -1.88 -28.35
C SER A 59 10.82 -1.88 -28.68
N GLU A 60 10.35 -2.89 -29.43
CA GLU A 60 8.93 -3.04 -29.73
C GLU A 60 8.11 -3.32 -28.45
N ARG A 61 8.63 -4.15 -27.54
CA ARG A 61 7.98 -4.39 -26.25
C ARG A 61 7.90 -3.13 -25.39
N VAL A 62 8.94 -2.30 -25.39
CA VAL A 62 8.93 -1.01 -24.68
C VAL A 62 7.89 -0.08 -25.29
N LYS A 63 7.83 0.02 -26.62
CA LYS A 63 6.85 0.82 -27.34
C LYS A 63 5.42 0.38 -27.01
N ASP A 64 5.11 -0.90 -27.15
CA ASP A 64 3.80 -1.47 -26.83
C ASP A 64 3.40 -1.23 -25.35
N SER A 65 4.36 -1.33 -24.44
CA SER A 65 4.16 -1.01 -23.03
C SER A 65 3.74 0.45 -22.81
N LEU A 66 4.42 1.38 -23.46
CA LEU A 66 4.13 2.81 -23.30
C LEU A 66 2.79 3.19 -23.96
N GLU A 67 2.49 2.62 -25.12
CA GLU A 67 1.20 2.82 -25.81
C GLU A 67 0.03 2.25 -24.97
N GLN A 68 0.23 1.15 -24.24
CA GLN A 68 -0.78 0.63 -23.32
C GLN A 68 -0.92 1.44 -22.02
N ALA A 69 0.16 2.03 -21.55
CA ALA A 69 0.14 2.86 -20.33
C ALA A 69 -0.41 4.27 -20.59
N GLY A 70 -0.47 4.69 -21.85
CA GLY A 70 -0.91 6.00 -22.28
C GLY A 70 -0.45 6.29 -23.70
N GLU A 71 -0.14 7.52 -24.00
CA GLU A 71 0.38 7.95 -25.29
C GLU A 71 1.88 8.26 -25.18
N ILE A 72 2.66 7.92 -26.23
CA ILE A 72 4.06 8.38 -26.32
C ILE A 72 4.03 9.85 -26.76
N ASP A 73 3.93 10.73 -25.78
CA ASP A 73 3.76 12.17 -25.96
C ASP A 73 5.09 12.92 -26.21
N ASP A 74 6.23 12.27 -25.97
CA ASP A 74 7.58 12.81 -26.23
C ASP A 74 8.46 11.79 -26.96
N HIS A 75 8.47 11.86 -28.29
CA HIS A 75 9.29 10.96 -29.12
C HIS A 75 10.79 11.10 -28.84
N LYS A 76 11.28 12.30 -28.46
CA LYS A 76 12.69 12.51 -28.12
C LYS A 76 13.07 11.79 -26.84
N ALA A 77 12.19 11.81 -25.85
CA ALA A 77 12.37 11.04 -24.61
C ALA A 77 12.29 9.53 -24.88
N PHE A 78 11.41 9.08 -25.77
CA PHE A 78 11.32 7.70 -26.20
C PHE A 78 12.61 7.20 -26.86
N ASP A 79 13.10 7.94 -27.86
CA ASP A 79 14.40 7.64 -28.53
C ASP A 79 15.55 7.68 -27.52
N GLY A 80 15.51 8.63 -26.60
CA GLY A 80 16.45 8.72 -25.47
C GLY A 80 16.44 7.46 -24.61
N LEU A 81 15.27 6.95 -24.22
CA LEU A 81 15.16 5.70 -23.48
C LEU A 81 15.74 4.52 -24.26
N LEU A 82 15.37 4.37 -25.54
CA LEU A 82 15.87 3.29 -26.37
C LEU A 82 17.40 3.33 -26.52
N SER A 83 18.01 4.52 -26.57
CA SER A 83 19.46 4.70 -26.65
C SER A 83 20.21 4.26 -25.38
N LEU A 84 19.55 4.29 -24.23
CA LEU A 84 20.12 3.83 -22.95
C LEU A 84 19.99 2.32 -22.76
N LEU A 85 19.08 1.66 -23.50
CA LEU A 85 18.78 0.23 -23.32
C LEU A 85 19.84 -0.66 -24.00
N SER A 86 20.19 -1.73 -23.32
CA SER A 86 20.90 -2.88 -23.87
C SER A 86 20.31 -4.18 -23.34
N TYR A 87 20.60 -5.31 -23.98
CA TYR A 87 20.00 -6.57 -23.62
C TYR A 87 21.03 -7.69 -23.47
N VAL A 88 20.94 -8.43 -22.37
CA VAL A 88 21.70 -9.64 -22.09
C VAL A 88 20.72 -10.81 -21.98
N SER A 89 20.79 -11.75 -22.92
CA SER A 89 20.06 -13.01 -22.83
C SER A 89 20.88 -14.02 -22.03
N GLY A 90 20.26 -14.63 -21.00
CA GLY A 90 20.93 -15.65 -20.21
C GLY A 90 20.06 -16.27 -19.13
N ASP A 91 20.45 -17.49 -18.75
CA ASP A 91 19.87 -18.15 -17.57
C ASP A 91 20.59 -17.65 -16.32
N TYR A 92 19.83 -17.31 -15.28
CA TYR A 92 20.37 -16.80 -14.01
C TYR A 92 21.17 -17.86 -13.22
N SER A 93 21.01 -19.14 -13.52
CA SER A 93 21.84 -20.22 -12.97
C SER A 93 23.20 -20.34 -13.64
N ASN A 94 23.39 -19.71 -14.81
CA ASN A 94 24.65 -19.81 -15.59
C ASN A 94 25.61 -18.65 -15.26
N PRO A 95 26.80 -18.88 -14.75
CA PRO A 95 27.84 -17.86 -14.50
C PRO A 95 28.18 -16.98 -15.71
N ASP A 96 28.06 -17.53 -16.94
CA ASP A 96 28.31 -16.77 -18.16
C ASP A 96 27.35 -15.58 -18.32
N THR A 97 26.13 -15.68 -17.78
CA THR A 97 25.16 -14.58 -17.77
C THR A 97 25.72 -13.38 -17.00
N PHE A 98 26.28 -13.61 -15.81
CA PHE A 98 26.87 -12.54 -15.00
C PHE A 98 28.18 -12.00 -15.61
N THR A 99 28.92 -12.81 -16.30
CA THR A 99 30.10 -12.38 -17.11
C THR A 99 29.65 -11.44 -18.23
N ALA A 100 28.54 -11.75 -18.91
CA ALA A 100 27.97 -10.90 -19.95
C ALA A 100 27.43 -9.59 -19.37
N ILE A 101 26.74 -9.60 -18.20
CA ILE A 101 26.31 -8.40 -17.47
C ILE A 101 27.54 -7.54 -17.13
N LYS A 102 28.61 -8.12 -16.60
CA LYS A 102 29.86 -7.40 -16.26
C LYS A 102 30.46 -6.71 -17.49
N LYS A 103 30.43 -7.38 -18.63
CA LYS A 103 30.89 -6.81 -19.90
C LYS A 103 29.97 -5.64 -20.36
N ALA A 104 28.65 -5.80 -20.21
CA ALA A 104 27.69 -4.75 -20.58
C ALA A 104 27.77 -3.50 -19.67
N LEU A 105 28.07 -3.68 -18.39
CA LEU A 105 28.30 -2.60 -17.42
C LEU A 105 29.53 -1.74 -17.76
N GLY A 106 30.52 -2.32 -18.44
CA GLY A 106 31.70 -1.59 -18.91
C GLY A 106 32.47 -0.90 -17.79
N LYS A 107 32.34 0.44 -17.69
CA LYS A 107 33.05 1.28 -16.70
C LYS A 107 32.20 1.63 -15.47
N ALA A 108 30.96 1.20 -15.41
CA ALA A 108 30.08 1.47 -14.28
C ALA A 108 30.65 0.84 -13.00
N ARG A 109 30.61 1.60 -11.89
CA ARG A 109 31.15 1.19 -10.59
C ARG A 109 30.08 1.05 -9.51
N HIS A 110 28.97 1.75 -9.67
CA HIS A 110 27.88 1.82 -8.70
C HIS A 110 26.55 1.39 -9.33
N PRO A 111 26.45 0.16 -9.90
CA PRO A 111 25.22 -0.27 -10.54
C PRO A 111 24.11 -0.49 -9.50
N ALA A 112 22.87 -0.23 -9.92
CA ALA A 112 21.67 -0.69 -9.22
C ALA A 112 21.16 -1.96 -9.93
N HIS A 113 21.00 -3.05 -9.18
CA HIS A 113 20.46 -4.32 -9.67
C HIS A 113 19.00 -4.45 -9.26
N TYR A 114 18.07 -4.34 -10.22
CA TYR A 114 16.64 -4.45 -9.98
C TYR A 114 16.15 -5.85 -10.29
N LEU A 115 15.57 -6.54 -9.28
CA LEU A 115 15.08 -7.90 -9.40
C LEU A 115 13.58 -7.95 -9.68
N ALA A 116 13.18 -7.66 -10.94
CA ALA A 116 11.79 -7.81 -11.41
C ALA A 116 11.50 -9.26 -11.82
N ILE A 117 11.83 -10.21 -10.97
CA ILE A 117 11.77 -11.66 -11.18
C ILE A 117 10.98 -12.35 -10.07
N PRO A 118 10.52 -13.60 -10.26
CA PRO A 118 9.89 -14.36 -9.20
C PRO A 118 10.80 -14.51 -7.96
N PRO A 119 10.28 -14.43 -6.73
CA PRO A 119 11.07 -14.52 -5.49
C PRO A 119 11.94 -15.77 -5.37
N LEU A 120 11.51 -16.88 -5.95
CA LEU A 120 12.29 -18.14 -5.99
C LEU A 120 13.65 -18.00 -6.70
N LEU A 121 13.83 -16.96 -7.52
CA LEU A 121 15.08 -16.70 -8.24
C LEU A 121 15.97 -15.66 -7.54
N PHE A 122 15.50 -15.02 -6.46
CA PHE A 122 16.26 -13.98 -5.76
C PHE A 122 17.59 -14.52 -5.24
N GLU A 123 17.59 -15.66 -4.57
CA GLU A 123 18.80 -16.29 -4.05
C GLU A 123 19.81 -16.54 -5.17
N THR A 124 19.38 -17.18 -6.26
CA THR A 124 20.25 -17.50 -7.40
C THR A 124 20.91 -16.26 -7.99
N VAL A 125 20.11 -15.17 -8.17
CA VAL A 125 20.64 -13.92 -8.74
C VAL A 125 21.57 -13.21 -7.76
N ILE A 126 21.19 -13.11 -6.48
CA ILE A 126 22.02 -12.46 -5.44
C ILE A 126 23.37 -13.16 -5.30
N GLN A 127 23.38 -14.49 -5.21
CA GLN A 127 24.61 -15.29 -5.14
C GLN A 127 25.46 -15.15 -6.41
N GLY A 128 24.81 -15.16 -7.59
CA GLY A 128 25.48 -14.94 -8.88
C GLY A 128 26.15 -13.57 -8.99
N LEU A 129 25.48 -12.50 -8.49
CA LEU A 129 26.07 -11.16 -8.41
C LEU A 129 27.28 -11.12 -7.49
N GLY A 130 27.21 -11.79 -6.33
CA GLY A 130 28.31 -11.92 -5.40
C GLY A 130 29.51 -12.64 -6.02
N ALA A 131 29.29 -13.82 -6.61
CA ALA A 131 30.32 -14.64 -7.23
C ALA A 131 31.03 -13.94 -8.41
N ALA A 132 30.31 -13.15 -9.20
CA ALA A 132 30.86 -12.38 -10.32
C ALA A 132 31.53 -11.06 -9.88
N GLY A 133 31.48 -10.69 -8.60
CA GLY A 133 32.04 -9.44 -8.08
C GLY A 133 31.24 -8.21 -8.56
N LEU A 134 29.94 -8.37 -8.79
CA LEU A 134 29.03 -7.31 -9.24
C LEU A 134 28.27 -6.63 -8.09
N ALA A 135 28.47 -7.10 -6.87
CA ALA A 135 27.83 -6.55 -5.68
C ALA A 135 28.65 -5.45 -5.00
N ARG A 136 29.94 -5.30 -5.35
CA ARG A 136 30.80 -4.30 -4.73
C ARG A 136 30.36 -2.89 -5.13
N GLU A 137 30.13 -2.03 -4.13
CA GLU A 137 29.65 -0.65 -4.30
C GLU A 137 28.33 -0.54 -5.10
N ALA A 138 27.61 -1.66 -5.23
CA ALA A 138 26.35 -1.78 -5.94
C ALA A 138 25.16 -1.79 -4.97
N ARG A 139 23.97 -1.60 -5.51
CA ARG A 139 22.70 -1.74 -4.79
C ARG A 139 21.88 -2.86 -5.37
N VAL A 140 21.06 -3.49 -4.53
CA VAL A 140 20.04 -4.44 -4.97
C VAL A 140 18.65 -3.93 -4.60
N ILE A 141 17.75 -3.94 -5.59
CA ILE A 141 16.37 -3.53 -5.45
C ILE A 141 15.52 -4.78 -5.62
N VAL A 142 14.75 -5.11 -4.59
CA VAL A 142 13.99 -6.36 -4.50
C VAL A 142 12.51 -6.06 -4.38
N GLU A 143 11.69 -6.79 -5.14
CA GLU A 143 10.24 -6.70 -5.15
C GLU A 143 9.58 -7.56 -4.08
N LYS A 144 8.37 -7.18 -3.68
CA LYS A 144 7.52 -8.05 -2.87
C LYS A 144 7.08 -9.30 -3.66
N PRO A 145 6.79 -10.42 -2.95
CA PRO A 145 6.81 -10.61 -1.50
C PRO A 145 8.22 -10.94 -0.97
N PHE A 146 8.53 -10.40 0.22
CA PHE A 146 9.75 -10.74 0.95
C PHE A 146 9.52 -11.98 1.81
N GLY A 147 9.58 -13.15 1.20
CA GLY A 147 9.16 -14.40 1.83
C GLY A 147 7.67 -14.68 1.65
N ARG A 148 7.22 -15.78 2.25
CA ARG A 148 5.82 -16.24 2.31
C ARG A 148 5.37 -16.52 3.76
N ASP A 149 6.30 -16.50 4.68
CA ASP A 149 6.20 -16.68 6.12
C ASP A 149 7.46 -16.12 6.79
N LEU A 150 7.50 -16.09 8.11
CA LEU A 150 8.65 -15.55 8.85
C LEU A 150 9.97 -16.27 8.55
N ASP A 151 9.93 -17.59 8.42
CA ASP A 151 11.15 -18.38 8.22
C ASP A 151 11.76 -18.10 6.84
N SER A 152 10.94 -18.07 5.80
CA SER A 152 11.40 -17.75 4.45
C SER A 152 11.82 -16.28 4.29
N ALA A 153 11.21 -15.35 5.02
CA ALA A 153 11.64 -13.96 5.06
C ALA A 153 13.05 -13.82 5.67
N ARG A 154 13.31 -14.50 6.79
CA ARG A 154 14.63 -14.56 7.42
C ARG A 154 15.68 -15.18 6.52
N GLU A 155 15.32 -16.25 5.82
CA GLU A 155 16.25 -16.90 4.88
C GLU A 155 16.60 -15.98 3.72
N LEU A 156 15.61 -15.28 3.15
CA LEU A 156 15.86 -14.32 2.09
C LEU A 156 16.75 -13.15 2.56
N ASN A 157 16.52 -12.65 3.76
CA ASN A 157 17.39 -11.63 4.37
C ASN A 157 18.81 -12.16 4.56
N ARG A 158 18.97 -13.38 5.09
CA ARG A 158 20.28 -14.02 5.27
C ARG A 158 21.04 -14.14 3.94
N VAL A 159 20.35 -14.53 2.87
CA VAL A 159 20.93 -14.62 1.53
C VAL A 159 21.34 -13.22 1.03
N ALA A 160 20.47 -12.23 1.15
CA ALA A 160 20.78 -10.87 0.72
C ALA A 160 22.01 -10.31 1.47
N HIS A 161 22.06 -10.49 2.78
CA HIS A 161 23.18 -10.04 3.64
C HIS A 161 24.50 -10.78 3.42
N SER A 162 24.46 -11.99 2.85
CA SER A 162 25.69 -12.70 2.48
C SER A 162 26.47 -12.01 1.35
N VAL A 163 25.80 -11.10 0.62
CA VAL A 163 26.34 -10.44 -0.59
C VAL A 163 26.32 -8.92 -0.48
N PHE A 164 25.26 -8.35 0.08
CA PHE A 164 25.07 -6.90 0.19
C PHE A 164 24.91 -6.46 1.65
N PRO A 165 25.49 -5.33 2.07
CA PRO A 165 25.16 -4.73 3.35
C PRO A 165 23.73 -4.18 3.35
N GLU A 166 23.09 -4.02 4.53
CA GLU A 166 21.68 -3.59 4.64
C GLU A 166 21.43 -2.23 3.97
N ASP A 167 22.37 -1.32 4.02
CA ASP A 167 22.26 0.00 3.39
C ASP A 167 22.30 -0.01 1.86
N ALA A 168 22.67 -1.16 1.27
CA ALA A 168 22.63 -1.40 -0.17
C ALA A 168 21.40 -2.22 -0.62
N ILE A 169 20.53 -2.66 0.30
CA ILE A 169 19.33 -3.45 0.01
C ILE A 169 18.09 -2.55 0.06
N PHE A 170 17.38 -2.47 -1.06
CA PHE A 170 16.18 -1.65 -1.25
C PHE A 170 14.96 -2.54 -1.44
N ARG A 171 14.20 -2.81 -0.36
CA ARG A 171 12.99 -3.63 -0.39
C ARG A 171 11.78 -2.76 -0.72
N ILE A 172 11.19 -2.98 -1.89
CA ILE A 172 10.07 -2.20 -2.39
C ILE A 172 8.75 -2.64 -1.75
N ASP A 173 8.09 -1.71 -1.08
CA ASP A 173 6.65 -1.68 -0.99
C ASP A 173 6.16 -0.44 -1.77
N HIS A 174 5.68 -0.66 -3.00
CA HIS A 174 5.26 0.44 -3.89
C HIS A 174 4.15 1.31 -3.30
N PHE A 175 3.44 0.82 -2.30
CA PHE A 175 2.39 1.57 -1.60
C PHE A 175 2.98 2.77 -0.84
N LEU A 176 4.19 2.63 -0.27
CA LEU A 176 4.87 3.70 0.45
C LEU A 176 5.25 4.91 -0.45
N ALA A 177 5.35 4.69 -1.76
CA ALA A 177 5.68 5.73 -2.72
C ALA A 177 4.47 6.52 -3.24
N LYS A 178 3.24 6.18 -2.81
CA LYS A 178 2.04 6.94 -3.14
C LYS A 178 1.96 8.22 -2.32
N GLU A 179 1.63 9.35 -2.94
CA GLU A 179 1.50 10.65 -2.26
C GLU A 179 0.56 10.59 -1.07
N ALA A 180 -0.61 9.97 -1.23
CA ALA A 180 -1.59 9.84 -0.14
C ALA A 180 -1.03 9.11 1.10
N ILE A 181 -0.12 8.15 0.91
CA ILE A 181 0.54 7.43 2.02
C ILE A 181 1.61 8.31 2.68
N MET A 182 2.41 9.00 1.89
CA MET A 182 3.41 9.96 2.39
C MET A 182 2.72 11.10 3.16
N ASN A 183 1.55 11.52 2.68
CA ASN A 183 0.75 12.57 3.31
C ASN A 183 0.24 12.19 4.70
N ILE A 184 0.01 10.90 5.00
CA ILE A 184 -0.30 10.45 6.37
C ILE A 184 0.78 10.90 7.35
N GLN A 185 2.05 10.60 7.05
CA GLN A 185 3.17 10.95 7.92
C GLN A 185 3.34 12.47 8.02
N TYR A 186 3.26 13.18 6.90
CA TYR A 186 3.36 14.63 6.86
C TYR A 186 2.25 15.29 7.68
N PHE A 187 0.98 14.91 7.44
CA PHE A 187 -0.16 15.47 8.14
C PHE A 187 -0.10 15.23 9.65
N ARG A 188 0.32 14.03 10.06
CA ARG A 188 0.45 13.71 11.49
C ARG A 188 1.47 14.56 12.21
N PHE A 189 2.63 14.80 11.61
CA PHE A 189 3.76 15.43 12.30
C PHE A 189 3.98 16.89 11.96
N ALA A 190 3.34 17.41 10.92
CA ALA A 190 3.35 18.84 10.62
C ALA A 190 2.26 19.63 11.36
N ASN A 191 1.26 18.96 11.96
CA ASN A 191 0.11 19.60 12.59
C ASN A 191 0.06 19.34 14.09
N SER A 192 0.47 20.33 14.87
CA SER A 192 0.60 20.21 16.34
C SER A 192 -0.73 19.95 17.06
N PHE A 193 -1.88 20.28 16.48
CA PHE A 193 -3.21 20.06 17.08
C PHE A 193 -3.62 18.58 17.12
N LEU A 194 -3.00 17.73 16.30
CA LEU A 194 -3.31 16.30 16.26
C LEU A 194 -2.67 15.52 17.41
N GLU A 195 -1.43 15.83 17.77
CA GLU A 195 -0.67 15.03 18.73
C GLU A 195 -1.38 14.87 20.09
N PRO A 196 -2.01 15.92 20.70
CA PRO A 196 -2.73 15.77 21.95
C PRO A 196 -3.91 14.81 21.90
N ILE A 197 -4.54 14.64 20.74
CA ILE A 197 -5.74 13.79 20.56
C ILE A 197 -5.41 12.43 19.92
N TRP A 198 -4.18 12.22 19.45
CA TRP A 198 -3.77 11.03 18.71
C TRP A 198 -3.30 9.90 19.64
N ASN A 199 -4.19 9.52 20.55
CA ASN A 199 -3.90 8.49 21.55
C ASN A 199 -5.19 7.86 22.13
N ARG A 200 -5.04 6.84 22.96
CA ARG A 200 -6.10 6.07 23.59
C ARG A 200 -7.10 6.88 24.43
N ASN A 201 -6.75 8.09 24.83
CA ASN A 201 -7.67 8.92 25.64
C ASN A 201 -8.79 9.51 24.77
N TYR A 202 -8.52 9.75 23.49
CA TYR A 202 -9.44 10.39 22.55
C TYR A 202 -9.88 9.45 21.42
N VAL A 203 -9.01 8.54 20.95
CA VAL A 203 -9.36 7.59 19.90
C VAL A 203 -10.10 6.40 20.47
N ALA A 204 -11.24 6.08 19.86
CA ALA A 204 -12.07 4.93 20.21
C ALA A 204 -11.70 3.69 19.41
N SER A 205 -11.49 3.84 18.12
CA SER A 205 -11.07 2.77 17.20
C SER A 205 -10.41 3.34 15.95
N VAL A 206 -9.71 2.49 15.23
CA VAL A 206 -9.18 2.80 13.89
C VAL A 206 -9.66 1.73 12.92
N GLN A 207 -10.19 2.14 11.76
CA GLN A 207 -10.59 1.24 10.68
C GLN A 207 -9.73 1.52 9.45
N ILE A 208 -9.19 0.48 8.82
CA ILE A 208 -8.42 0.59 7.59
C ILE A 208 -9.04 -0.36 6.56
N THR A 209 -9.53 0.19 5.47
CA THR A 209 -10.13 -0.56 4.37
C THR A 209 -9.31 -0.37 3.10
N LEU A 210 -8.93 -1.48 2.46
CA LEU A 210 -8.35 -1.51 1.12
C LEU A 210 -9.20 -2.44 0.28
N ALA A 211 -10.12 -1.87 -0.49
CA ALA A 211 -11.13 -2.59 -1.25
C ALA A 211 -10.87 -2.50 -2.75
N GLU A 212 -11.14 -3.61 -3.46
CA GLU A 212 -11.06 -3.70 -4.92
C GLU A 212 -12.36 -4.33 -5.45
N ASP A 213 -13.03 -3.70 -6.41
CA ASP A 213 -14.27 -4.16 -7.04
C ASP A 213 -14.05 -5.21 -8.16
N PHE A 214 -12.81 -5.57 -8.43
CA PHE A 214 -12.40 -6.56 -9.41
C PHE A 214 -11.78 -7.81 -8.77
N GLY A 215 -11.76 -8.92 -9.52
CA GLY A 215 -11.24 -10.22 -9.08
C GLY A 215 -9.78 -10.45 -9.46
N VAL A 216 -9.33 -11.71 -9.30
CA VAL A 216 -7.93 -12.10 -9.62
C VAL A 216 -7.69 -12.25 -11.13
N GLY A 217 -8.75 -12.54 -11.92
CA GLY A 217 -8.68 -12.71 -13.37
C GLY A 217 -7.62 -13.73 -13.78
N LYS A 218 -6.77 -13.37 -14.74
CA LYS A 218 -5.70 -14.27 -15.25
C LYS A 218 -4.59 -14.58 -14.23
N ARG A 219 -4.61 -13.98 -13.04
CA ARG A 219 -3.60 -14.15 -11.97
C ARG A 219 -3.99 -15.20 -10.93
N GLY A 220 -5.00 -16.05 -11.19
CA GLY A 220 -5.47 -17.06 -10.25
C GLY A 220 -4.37 -17.97 -9.73
N ALA A 221 -3.52 -18.53 -10.60
CA ALA A 221 -2.39 -19.37 -10.19
C ALA A 221 -1.38 -18.65 -9.25
N PHE A 222 -1.13 -17.37 -9.47
CA PHE A 222 -0.29 -16.57 -8.57
C PHE A 222 -1.01 -16.35 -7.24
N TYR A 223 -2.30 -15.98 -7.30
CA TYR A 223 -3.08 -15.65 -6.09
C TYR A 223 -3.26 -16.85 -5.17
N GLU A 224 -3.31 -18.07 -5.72
CA GLU A 224 -3.28 -19.34 -4.96
C GLU A 224 -2.05 -19.48 -4.06
N THR A 225 -0.96 -18.82 -4.39
CA THR A 225 0.28 -18.90 -3.59
C THR A 225 0.37 -17.83 -2.51
N VAL A 226 -0.43 -16.76 -2.59
CA VAL A 226 -0.33 -15.60 -1.68
C VAL A 226 -1.58 -15.38 -0.84
N GLY A 227 -2.77 -15.33 -1.44
CA GLY A 227 -4.00 -14.92 -0.75
C GLY A 227 -4.00 -13.47 -0.30
N CYS A 228 -5.10 -13.01 0.28
CA CYS A 228 -5.27 -11.63 0.72
C CYS A 228 -4.33 -11.25 1.88
N LEU A 229 -4.08 -12.20 2.79
CA LEU A 229 -3.28 -11.96 3.98
C LEU A 229 -1.82 -11.58 3.62
N ARG A 230 -1.22 -12.33 2.67
CA ARG A 230 0.15 -12.08 2.21
C ARG A 230 0.24 -10.99 1.15
N ASP A 231 -0.80 -10.85 0.28
CA ASP A 231 -0.75 -9.88 -0.81
C ASP A 231 -0.92 -8.44 -0.32
N VAL A 232 -1.74 -8.24 0.73
CA VAL A 232 -2.18 -6.90 1.15
C VAL A 232 -1.99 -6.63 2.64
N ILE A 233 -2.40 -7.54 3.52
CA ILE A 233 -2.46 -7.26 4.96
C ILE A 233 -1.06 -7.12 5.56
N GLU A 234 -0.21 -8.12 5.34
CA GLU A 234 1.14 -8.22 5.92
C GLU A 234 2.07 -7.06 5.51
N ASN A 235 1.82 -6.51 4.33
CA ASN A 235 2.63 -5.43 3.79
C ASN A 235 1.87 -4.08 3.83
N HIS A 236 1.07 -3.77 2.83
CA HIS A 236 0.46 -2.45 2.64
C HIS A 236 -0.34 -1.96 3.86
N LEU A 237 -1.25 -2.80 4.41
CA LEU A 237 -2.06 -2.37 5.55
C LEU A 237 -1.23 -2.23 6.82
N PHE A 238 -0.26 -3.10 7.05
CA PHE A 238 0.64 -2.98 8.20
C PHE A 238 1.55 -1.75 8.08
N GLN A 239 1.97 -1.36 6.89
CA GLN A 239 2.68 -0.08 6.71
C GLN A 239 1.80 1.11 7.09
N ILE A 240 0.51 1.10 6.69
CA ILE A 240 -0.44 2.14 7.12
C ILE A 240 -0.59 2.13 8.64
N VAL A 241 -0.78 0.95 9.26
CA VAL A 241 -0.86 0.83 10.74
C VAL A 241 0.38 1.46 11.40
N ALA A 242 1.58 1.14 10.91
CA ALA A 242 2.81 1.68 11.45
C ALA A 242 2.88 3.22 11.34
N LEU A 243 2.58 3.78 10.15
CA LEU A 243 2.57 5.23 9.94
C LEU A 243 1.52 5.94 10.79
N MET A 244 0.35 5.32 11.00
CA MET A 244 -0.72 5.88 11.83
C MET A 244 -0.43 5.77 13.33
N ALA A 245 0.30 4.73 13.76
CA ALA A 245 0.48 4.40 15.18
C ALA A 245 1.82 4.84 15.78
N MET A 246 2.84 5.06 14.96
CA MET A 246 4.20 5.37 15.44
C MET A 246 4.29 6.68 16.21
N GLU A 247 5.29 6.77 17.09
CA GLU A 247 5.68 8.02 17.73
C GLU A 247 6.33 8.96 16.70
N PRO A 248 6.34 10.28 16.95
CA PRO A 248 7.11 11.21 16.12
C PRO A 248 8.58 10.78 16.05
N PRO A 249 9.16 10.58 14.86
CA PRO A 249 10.57 10.28 14.74
C PRO A 249 11.43 11.39 15.36
N ALA A 250 12.55 11.03 15.98
CA ALA A 250 13.42 12.00 16.65
C ALA A 250 13.98 13.06 15.69
N TYR A 251 14.13 12.71 14.41
CA TYR A 251 14.55 13.58 13.31
C TYR A 251 14.15 12.97 11.96
N GLN A 252 14.25 13.77 10.91
CA GLN A 252 13.89 13.37 9.56
C GLN A 252 15.03 12.56 8.92
N ASP A 253 15.11 11.27 9.25
CA ASP A 253 15.95 10.31 8.53
C ASP A 253 15.30 8.91 8.49
N TYR A 254 15.82 8.08 7.60
CA TYR A 254 15.35 6.72 7.39
C TYR A 254 15.35 5.88 8.68
N ASP A 255 16.47 5.85 9.39
CA ASP A 255 16.62 4.97 10.55
C ASP A 255 15.71 5.38 11.71
N ALA A 256 15.48 6.68 11.91
CA ALA A 256 14.54 7.17 12.91
C ALA A 256 13.10 6.72 12.57
N VAL A 257 12.66 6.87 11.33
CA VAL A 257 11.32 6.44 10.88
C VAL A 257 11.16 4.92 11.01
N GLN A 258 12.13 4.13 10.51
CA GLN A 258 12.06 2.66 10.60
C GLN A 258 12.08 2.17 12.05
N THR A 259 12.81 2.84 12.92
CA THR A 259 12.85 2.51 14.35
C THR A 259 11.49 2.69 15.01
N GLU A 260 10.78 3.78 14.70
CA GLU A 260 9.43 3.99 15.23
C GLU A 260 8.43 2.97 14.65
N LYS A 261 8.52 2.65 13.36
CA LYS A 261 7.67 1.62 12.74
C LYS A 261 7.87 0.24 13.38
N VAL A 262 9.11 -0.18 13.58
CA VAL A 262 9.39 -1.50 14.19
C VAL A 262 8.93 -1.58 15.64
N LYS A 263 8.97 -0.48 16.40
CA LYS A 263 8.39 -0.42 17.76
C LYS A 263 6.89 -0.70 17.73
N VAL A 264 6.17 -0.14 16.75
CA VAL A 264 4.73 -0.43 16.58
C VAL A 264 4.52 -1.92 16.36
N PHE A 265 5.19 -2.53 15.38
CA PHE A 265 5.01 -3.96 15.09
C PHE A 265 5.35 -4.85 16.28
N ARG A 266 6.42 -4.56 17.00
CA ARG A 266 6.77 -5.32 18.21
C ARG A 266 5.78 -5.14 19.37
N ALA A 267 5.01 -4.06 19.37
CA ALA A 267 3.95 -3.81 20.35
C ALA A 267 2.59 -4.38 19.93
N ILE A 268 2.41 -4.77 18.68
CA ILE A 268 1.19 -5.45 18.23
C ILE A 268 1.23 -6.89 18.79
N ARG A 269 0.09 -7.35 19.33
CA ARG A 269 -0.07 -8.77 19.71
C ARG A 269 -0.10 -9.61 18.44
N PRO A 270 0.60 -10.77 18.40
CA PRO A 270 0.47 -11.73 17.30
C PRO A 270 -0.99 -12.07 17.06
N LEU A 271 -1.39 -12.18 15.80
CA LEU A 271 -2.78 -12.43 15.42
C LEU A 271 -3.26 -13.80 15.96
N HIS A 272 -4.48 -13.81 16.47
CA HIS A 272 -5.17 -15.03 16.89
C HIS A 272 -6.26 -15.39 15.85
N PRO A 273 -6.55 -16.68 15.61
CA PRO A 273 -7.62 -17.09 14.70
C PRO A 273 -8.99 -16.45 14.98
N ASP A 274 -9.32 -16.17 16.25
CA ASP A 274 -10.58 -15.52 16.64
C ASP A 274 -10.64 -14.01 16.26
N ASP A 275 -9.49 -13.42 15.96
CA ASP A 275 -9.39 -12.03 15.50
C ASP A 275 -9.32 -11.91 13.97
N LEU A 276 -9.53 -13.02 13.24
CA LEU A 276 -9.43 -13.08 11.78
C LEU A 276 -10.66 -13.74 11.16
N VAL A 277 -11.27 -13.06 10.20
CA VAL A 277 -12.26 -13.60 9.28
C VAL A 277 -11.67 -13.66 7.89
N ARG A 278 -11.62 -14.86 7.30
CA ARG A 278 -11.19 -15.12 5.93
C ARG A 278 -12.40 -15.31 5.04
N GLY A 279 -12.37 -14.76 3.84
CA GLY A 279 -13.44 -14.86 2.86
C GLY A 279 -12.95 -15.26 1.48
N GLN A 280 -13.83 -15.89 0.71
CA GLN A 280 -13.59 -16.23 -0.70
C GLN A 280 -14.80 -15.80 -1.54
N TYR A 281 -14.61 -14.97 -2.57
CA TYR A 281 -15.73 -14.51 -3.39
C TYR A 281 -16.34 -15.62 -4.22
N ALA A 282 -17.66 -15.53 -4.46
CA ALA A 282 -18.39 -16.49 -5.28
C ALA A 282 -17.79 -16.54 -6.69
N GLY A 283 -17.41 -17.75 -7.14
CA GLY A 283 -16.78 -17.98 -8.43
C GLY A 283 -15.24 -17.90 -8.44
N TYR A 284 -14.58 -17.80 -7.28
CA TYR A 284 -13.12 -17.81 -7.23
C TYR A 284 -12.52 -19.13 -7.76
N ARG A 285 -13.13 -20.25 -7.42
CA ARG A 285 -12.66 -21.59 -7.84
C ARG A 285 -12.89 -21.89 -9.33
N GLU A 286 -13.60 -21.02 -10.03
CA GLU A 286 -13.76 -21.05 -11.48
C GLU A 286 -12.70 -20.25 -12.22
N GLU A 287 -11.94 -19.39 -11.51
CA GLU A 287 -10.88 -18.58 -12.12
C GLU A 287 -9.74 -19.45 -12.66
N PRO A 288 -9.11 -19.04 -13.77
CA PRO A 288 -8.01 -19.80 -14.38
C PRO A 288 -6.83 -19.98 -13.42
N GLY A 289 -6.40 -21.24 -13.25
CA GLY A 289 -5.25 -21.59 -12.42
C GLY A 289 -5.54 -21.69 -10.92
N VAL A 290 -6.82 -21.62 -10.52
CA VAL A 290 -7.28 -21.85 -9.14
C VAL A 290 -7.66 -23.31 -8.93
N ALA A 291 -7.27 -23.88 -7.79
CA ALA A 291 -7.64 -25.25 -7.41
C ALA A 291 -9.14 -25.34 -7.09
N LYS A 292 -9.79 -26.45 -7.50
CA LYS A 292 -11.24 -26.64 -7.31
C LYS A 292 -11.68 -26.74 -5.84
N ASP A 293 -10.78 -27.13 -4.98
CA ASP A 293 -10.94 -27.24 -3.53
C ASP A 293 -10.20 -26.14 -2.75
N SER A 294 -9.75 -25.09 -3.44
CA SER A 294 -9.01 -23.99 -2.83
C SER A 294 -9.70 -23.41 -1.60
N ASP A 295 -8.95 -23.21 -0.53
CA ASP A 295 -9.35 -22.44 0.67
C ASP A 295 -8.59 -21.13 0.80
N VAL A 296 -7.94 -20.68 -0.28
CA VAL A 296 -7.20 -19.40 -0.30
C VAL A 296 -8.19 -18.26 -0.16
N GLU A 297 -7.90 -17.37 0.76
CA GLU A 297 -8.74 -16.21 1.02
C GLU A 297 -8.54 -15.10 -0.02
N THR A 298 -9.64 -14.55 -0.51
CA THR A 298 -9.69 -13.37 -1.37
C THR A 298 -10.17 -12.13 -0.60
N PHE A 299 -10.46 -12.33 0.69
CA PHE A 299 -10.86 -11.32 1.66
C PHE A 299 -10.31 -11.66 3.03
N CYS A 300 -9.83 -10.66 3.73
CA CYS A 300 -9.53 -10.73 5.15
C CYS A 300 -10.15 -9.54 5.89
N ALA A 301 -10.75 -9.81 7.03
CA ALA A 301 -11.04 -8.80 8.06
C ALA A 301 -10.39 -9.26 9.36
N LEU A 302 -9.71 -8.34 10.04
CA LEU A 302 -9.04 -8.67 11.28
C LEU A 302 -9.10 -7.52 12.30
N ARG A 303 -8.95 -7.88 13.56
CA ARG A 303 -8.81 -6.96 14.67
C ARG A 303 -7.45 -7.15 15.31
N LEU A 304 -6.74 -6.05 15.57
CA LEU A 304 -5.47 -6.07 16.29
C LEU A 304 -5.44 -5.03 17.43
N PHE A 305 -4.51 -5.23 18.35
CA PHE A 305 -4.24 -4.33 19.47
C PHE A 305 -2.75 -4.04 19.56
N ILE A 306 -2.44 -2.79 19.86
CA ILE A 306 -1.07 -2.31 20.02
C ILE A 306 -0.85 -2.03 21.51
N ASP A 307 -0.01 -2.85 22.17
CA ASP A 307 0.28 -2.74 23.60
C ASP A 307 1.35 -1.67 23.84
N SER A 308 0.98 -0.43 23.63
CA SER A 308 1.80 0.75 23.91
C SER A 308 1.06 1.74 24.78
N TRP A 309 1.78 2.67 25.44
CA TRP A 309 1.15 3.74 26.23
C TRP A 309 0.17 4.56 25.41
N ARG A 310 0.44 4.76 24.12
CA ARG A 310 -0.41 5.52 23.21
C ARG A 310 -1.69 4.77 22.85
N TRP A 311 -1.64 3.46 22.62
CA TRP A 311 -2.70 2.72 21.95
C TRP A 311 -3.37 1.61 22.77
N GLN A 312 -2.88 1.30 23.96
CA GLN A 312 -3.45 0.19 24.74
C GLN A 312 -4.97 0.32 24.90
N GLY A 313 -5.69 -0.73 24.53
CA GLY A 313 -7.15 -0.82 24.61
C GLY A 313 -7.90 -0.20 23.42
N VAL A 314 -7.21 0.43 22.47
CA VAL A 314 -7.80 0.88 21.19
C VAL A 314 -7.76 -0.27 20.19
N PRO A 315 -8.91 -0.75 19.71
CA PRO A 315 -8.94 -1.76 18.65
C PRO A 315 -8.65 -1.11 17.29
N TRP A 316 -7.90 -1.85 16.48
CA TRP A 316 -7.60 -1.53 15.10
C TRP A 316 -8.24 -2.60 14.23
N TYR A 317 -9.09 -2.20 13.29
CA TYR A 317 -9.81 -3.06 12.39
C TYR A 317 -9.28 -2.88 10.98
N LEU A 318 -8.82 -3.94 10.37
CA LEU A 318 -8.30 -3.95 9.01
C LEU A 318 -9.15 -4.87 8.17
N ARG A 319 -9.50 -4.44 6.96
CA ARG A 319 -10.10 -5.31 5.95
C ARG A 319 -9.58 -5.03 4.57
N SER A 320 -9.45 -6.08 3.81
CA SER A 320 -9.15 -6.00 2.38
C SER A 320 -9.83 -7.14 1.64
N GLY A 321 -10.12 -6.95 0.37
CA GLY A 321 -10.67 -8.04 -0.45
C GLY A 321 -10.89 -7.63 -1.90
N LYS A 322 -11.14 -8.68 -2.69
CA LYS A 322 -11.44 -8.60 -4.13
C LYS A 322 -12.94 -8.76 -4.38
N TYR A 323 -13.45 -8.21 -5.49
CA TYR A 323 -14.87 -8.13 -5.79
C TYR A 323 -15.70 -7.58 -4.62
N LEU A 324 -15.14 -6.61 -3.90
CA LEU A 324 -15.90 -5.82 -2.95
C LEU A 324 -16.84 -4.83 -3.66
N ALA A 325 -17.61 -4.07 -2.89
CA ALA A 325 -18.61 -3.16 -3.45
C ALA A 325 -18.00 -2.01 -4.27
N GLU A 326 -16.82 -1.55 -3.88
CA GLU A 326 -16.14 -0.39 -4.47
C GLU A 326 -14.63 -0.61 -4.49
N THR A 327 -13.93 0.11 -5.38
CA THR A 327 -12.47 0.26 -5.33
C THR A 327 -12.13 1.54 -4.58
N VAL A 328 -11.72 1.39 -3.32
CA VAL A 328 -11.43 2.51 -2.43
C VAL A 328 -10.49 2.11 -1.30
N ASN A 329 -9.56 3.01 -0.96
CA ASN A 329 -8.66 2.82 0.17
C ASN A 329 -8.85 3.96 1.16
N GLU A 330 -9.10 3.62 2.43
CA GLU A 330 -9.44 4.60 3.44
C GLU A 330 -8.96 4.19 4.83
N VAL A 331 -8.56 5.19 5.63
CA VAL A 331 -8.35 5.08 7.07
C VAL A 331 -9.35 5.98 7.78
N LEU A 332 -10.13 5.42 8.70
CA LEU A 332 -11.03 6.14 9.58
C LEU A 332 -10.55 6.05 11.02
N VAL A 333 -10.20 7.17 11.62
CA VAL A 333 -9.84 7.28 13.03
C VAL A 333 -11.04 7.83 13.79
N GLN A 334 -11.77 6.94 14.44
CA GLN A 334 -12.97 7.28 15.18
C GLN A 334 -12.59 7.81 16.56
N LEU A 335 -13.11 8.98 16.92
CA LEU A 335 -12.89 9.56 18.25
C LEU A 335 -13.94 9.06 19.24
N LYS A 336 -13.65 9.20 20.52
CA LYS A 336 -14.63 8.92 21.58
C LYS A 336 -15.73 9.96 21.57
N PRO A 337 -16.99 9.58 21.85
CA PRO A 337 -18.06 10.55 22.02
C PRO A 337 -17.79 11.45 23.24
N PRO A 338 -18.42 12.64 23.31
CA PRO A 338 -18.36 13.47 24.51
C PRO A 338 -18.77 12.67 25.74
N PRO A 339 -18.08 12.82 26.89
CA PRO A 339 -18.36 12.01 28.08
C PRO A 339 -19.71 12.34 28.75
N GLN A 340 -20.30 13.46 28.35
CA GLN A 340 -21.59 13.94 28.89
C GLN A 340 -22.55 14.27 27.75
N LYS A 341 -23.80 13.82 27.87
CA LYS A 341 -24.89 14.24 27.01
C LYS A 341 -25.38 15.64 27.43
N LEU A 342 -24.86 16.67 26.78
CA LEU A 342 -25.23 18.05 27.07
C LEU A 342 -26.40 18.53 26.21
N PHE A 343 -26.55 18.02 24.99
CA PHE A 343 -27.62 18.37 24.06
C PHE A 343 -28.45 17.13 23.73
N GLU A 344 -29.70 17.32 23.29
CA GLU A 344 -30.58 16.20 22.95
C GLU A 344 -30.02 15.29 21.86
N ASP A 345 -29.32 15.88 20.88
CA ASP A 345 -28.69 15.21 19.75
C ASP A 345 -27.18 14.91 19.95
N SER A 346 -26.70 14.99 21.20
CA SER A 346 -25.31 14.60 21.50
C SER A 346 -25.07 13.14 21.12
N PRO A 347 -23.94 12.81 20.42
CA PRO A 347 -23.62 11.43 20.06
C PRO A 347 -23.43 10.60 21.33
N LEU A 348 -24.04 9.42 21.35
CA LEU A 348 -23.94 8.46 22.46
C LEU A 348 -23.04 7.28 22.12
N THR A 349 -22.86 7.02 20.86
CA THR A 349 -22.13 5.88 20.32
C THR A 349 -20.91 6.33 19.50
N VAL A 350 -19.97 5.43 19.32
CA VAL A 350 -18.71 5.73 18.62
C VAL A 350 -18.95 6.07 17.16
N ASP A 351 -19.87 5.39 16.48
CA ASP A 351 -20.24 5.63 15.08
C ASP A 351 -20.84 7.03 14.82
N GLN A 352 -21.37 7.69 15.85
CA GLN A 352 -21.92 9.04 15.79
C GLN A 352 -20.94 10.13 16.24
N ALA A 353 -19.77 9.74 16.74
CA ALA A 353 -18.76 10.65 17.24
C ALA A 353 -17.95 11.29 16.11
N ASN A 354 -17.12 12.27 16.50
CA ASN A 354 -16.19 12.90 15.56
C ASN A 354 -15.16 11.89 15.04
N TYR A 355 -14.60 12.15 13.87
CA TYR A 355 -13.56 11.31 13.28
C TYR A 355 -12.56 12.12 12.45
N VAL A 356 -11.42 11.50 12.18
CA VAL A 356 -10.46 11.92 11.16
C VAL A 356 -10.45 10.83 10.09
N ARG A 357 -10.64 11.22 8.83
CA ARG A 357 -10.71 10.31 7.69
C ARG A 357 -9.61 10.64 6.68
N PHE A 358 -8.88 9.61 6.25
CA PHE A 358 -7.89 9.68 5.19
C PHE A 358 -8.37 8.79 4.05
N GLN A 359 -8.87 9.38 2.98
CA GLN A 359 -9.09 8.65 1.74
C GLN A 359 -7.78 8.64 0.95
N LEU A 360 -7.30 7.44 0.61
CA LEU A 360 -6.00 7.22 -0.02
C LEU A 360 -6.13 6.92 -1.52
N SER A 361 -7.34 6.53 -1.95
CA SER A 361 -7.67 6.19 -3.34
C SER A 361 -9.21 6.16 -3.47
N PRO A 362 -9.80 6.57 -4.62
CA PRO A 362 -9.12 7.06 -5.84
C PRO A 362 -8.55 8.47 -5.73
N HIS A 363 -9.04 9.29 -4.81
CA HIS A 363 -8.57 10.66 -4.58
C HIS A 363 -7.91 10.77 -3.21
N SER A 364 -6.83 11.53 -3.10
CA SER A 364 -6.21 11.85 -1.81
C SER A 364 -7.03 12.93 -1.11
N LEU A 365 -7.59 12.58 0.07
CA LEU A 365 -8.41 13.50 0.86
C LEU A 365 -8.19 13.27 2.35
N ILE A 366 -8.05 14.34 3.11
CA ILE A 366 -8.08 14.30 4.57
C ILE A 366 -9.29 15.11 5.05
N ALA A 367 -10.13 14.49 5.88
CA ALA A 367 -11.32 15.15 6.43
C ALA A 367 -11.34 15.08 7.96
N LEU A 368 -11.78 16.18 8.56
CA LEU A 368 -12.05 16.31 9.99
C LEU A 368 -13.57 16.48 10.19
N ALA A 369 -14.20 15.52 10.85
CA ALA A 369 -15.64 15.60 11.11
C ALA A 369 -15.92 16.29 12.45
N GLY A 370 -16.80 17.29 12.42
CA GLY A 370 -17.24 18.02 13.59
C GLY A 370 -18.76 18.25 13.59
N ARG A 371 -19.34 18.44 14.76
CA ARG A 371 -20.77 18.80 14.85
C ARG A 371 -20.93 20.31 14.86
N VAL A 372 -21.81 20.80 13.99
CA VAL A 372 -22.09 22.21 13.80
C VAL A 372 -23.61 22.47 14.08
N LYS A 373 -23.92 23.49 14.87
CA LYS A 373 -25.28 23.83 15.19
C LYS A 373 -26.07 24.21 13.94
N ARG A 374 -27.23 23.57 13.75
CA ARG A 374 -28.15 23.86 12.65
C ARG A 374 -28.75 25.23 12.81
N LYS A 375 -28.76 26.03 11.74
CA LYS A 375 -29.40 27.36 11.73
C LYS A 375 -30.91 27.25 12.01
N GLY A 376 -31.44 28.17 12.81
CA GLY A 376 -32.88 28.20 13.15
C GLY A 376 -33.36 27.18 14.17
N LYS A 377 -32.58 26.14 14.49
CA LYS A 377 -32.90 25.20 15.57
C LYS A 377 -32.23 25.65 16.88
N LYS A 378 -32.75 25.22 18.04
CA LYS A 378 -32.11 25.51 19.34
C LYS A 378 -30.72 24.84 19.37
N PHE A 379 -30.44 23.91 20.25
CA PHE A 379 -29.15 23.21 20.33
C PHE A 379 -29.26 21.85 19.64
N VAL A 380 -29.50 21.87 18.31
CA VAL A 380 -29.53 20.71 17.44
C VAL A 380 -28.55 20.97 16.28
N GLY A 381 -27.73 20.02 15.94
CA GLY A 381 -26.69 20.16 14.92
C GLY A 381 -26.61 19.01 13.94
N ASP A 382 -25.80 19.21 12.92
CA ASP A 382 -25.39 18.17 11.94
C ASP A 382 -23.92 17.86 12.11
N GLN A 383 -23.52 16.67 11.71
CA GLN A 383 -22.12 16.35 11.52
C GLN A 383 -21.69 16.85 10.14
N GLU A 384 -20.68 17.68 10.11
CA GLU A 384 -20.09 18.26 8.89
C GLU A 384 -18.64 17.87 8.79
N GLU A 385 -18.15 17.63 7.58
CA GLU A 385 -16.75 17.42 7.30
C GLU A 385 -16.08 18.70 6.81
N LEU A 386 -14.94 19.04 7.40
CA LEU A 386 -13.97 19.96 6.84
C LEU A 386 -12.91 19.13 6.11
N SER A 387 -12.91 19.16 4.78
CA SER A 387 -12.02 18.38 3.95
C SER A 387 -10.92 19.23 3.33
N MET A 388 -9.73 18.66 3.28
CA MET A 388 -8.57 19.11 2.51
C MET A 388 -8.39 18.10 1.39
N ILE A 389 -8.58 18.54 0.15
CA ILE A 389 -8.47 17.73 -1.06
C ILE A 389 -7.14 18.07 -1.70
N GLU A 390 -6.35 17.07 -2.04
CA GLU A 390 -5.17 17.24 -2.86
C GLU A 390 -5.59 17.26 -4.33
N GLU A 391 -5.23 18.33 -5.04
CA GLU A 391 -5.50 18.41 -6.47
C GLU A 391 -4.56 17.46 -7.22
N GLU A 392 -5.13 16.66 -8.10
CA GLU A 392 -4.40 15.71 -8.96
C GLU A 392 -3.63 16.45 -10.05
N CYS A 393 -2.59 17.19 -9.70
CA CYS A 393 -1.69 17.77 -10.68
C CYS A 393 -0.43 16.92 -10.84
N GLY A 394 -0.45 15.97 -11.76
CA GLY A 394 0.77 15.30 -12.26
C GLY A 394 1.47 14.43 -11.21
N GLU A 395 0.73 13.57 -10.51
CA GLU A 395 1.33 12.62 -9.56
C GLU A 395 2.39 11.77 -10.27
N ARG A 396 3.60 11.72 -9.68
CA ARG A 396 4.65 10.84 -10.18
C ARG A 396 4.23 9.40 -10.00
N LEU A 397 4.50 8.57 -10.99
CA LEU A 397 4.30 7.13 -10.86
C LEU A 397 5.09 6.61 -9.65
N PRO A 398 4.50 5.77 -8.78
CA PRO A 398 5.20 5.24 -7.61
C PRO A 398 6.53 4.56 -7.96
N TYR A 399 6.59 3.81 -9.06
CA TYR A 399 7.81 3.16 -9.52
C TYR A 399 8.86 4.14 -10.06
N GLU A 400 8.45 5.26 -10.63
CA GLU A 400 9.37 6.32 -11.02
C GLU A 400 10.13 6.88 -9.82
N ARG A 401 9.40 7.18 -8.73
CA ARG A 401 9.98 7.66 -7.47
C ARG A 401 10.91 6.62 -6.84
N LEU A 402 10.45 5.38 -6.72
CA LEU A 402 11.25 4.30 -6.12
C LEU A 402 12.54 4.02 -6.88
N LEU A 403 12.51 4.04 -8.22
CA LEU A 403 13.72 3.86 -9.02
C LEU A 403 14.69 5.04 -8.84
N GLU A 404 14.19 6.27 -8.86
CA GLU A 404 14.99 7.47 -8.66
C GLU A 404 15.65 7.46 -7.27
N ASP A 405 14.88 7.18 -6.20
CA ASP A 405 15.37 7.12 -4.83
C ASP A 405 16.39 5.99 -4.63
N ALA A 406 16.10 4.79 -5.12
CA ALA A 406 17.04 3.67 -5.04
C ALA A 406 18.36 3.97 -5.76
N MET A 407 18.29 4.56 -6.95
CA MET A 407 19.49 4.95 -7.71
C MET A 407 20.25 6.10 -7.03
N ALA A 408 19.56 6.99 -6.32
CA ALA A 408 20.17 8.04 -5.51
C ALA A 408 20.73 7.53 -4.16
N GLY A 409 20.30 6.34 -3.72
CA GLY A 409 20.61 5.79 -2.40
C GLY A 409 19.75 6.36 -1.29
N ASP A 410 18.62 6.99 -1.63
CA ASP A 410 17.62 7.41 -0.66
C ASP A 410 16.74 6.21 -0.27
N ARG A 411 16.69 5.91 1.02
CA ARG A 411 16.02 4.73 1.57
C ARG A 411 14.65 5.06 2.19
N MET A 412 14.22 6.32 2.20
CA MET A 412 13.04 6.77 2.95
C MET A 412 11.77 5.98 2.63
N LEU A 413 11.57 5.56 1.39
CA LEU A 413 10.39 4.83 0.93
C LEU A 413 10.56 3.30 0.89
N PHE A 414 11.68 2.79 1.44
CA PHE A 414 11.98 1.35 1.43
C PHE A 414 11.84 0.75 2.82
N THR A 415 11.64 -0.57 2.86
CA THR A 415 11.42 -1.28 4.11
C THR A 415 12.72 -1.88 4.64
N ARG A 416 12.97 -1.76 5.95
CA ARG A 416 14.12 -2.33 6.63
C ARG A 416 13.86 -3.79 7.01
N GLU A 417 14.92 -4.61 7.08
CA GLU A 417 14.87 -6.03 7.42
C GLU A 417 14.02 -6.32 8.67
N ASP A 418 14.33 -5.63 9.78
CA ASP A 418 13.65 -5.86 11.06
C ASP A 418 12.16 -5.49 11.06
N THR A 419 11.77 -4.56 10.18
CA THR A 419 10.38 -4.17 9.95
C THR A 419 9.62 -5.29 9.22
N VAL A 420 10.24 -5.89 8.18
CA VAL A 420 9.68 -7.01 7.42
C VAL A 420 9.51 -8.23 8.34
N GLU A 421 10.55 -8.61 9.09
CA GLU A 421 10.48 -9.77 9.99
C GLU A 421 9.46 -9.57 11.11
N ALA A 422 9.35 -8.36 11.66
CA ALA A 422 8.36 -8.06 12.68
C ALA A 422 6.93 -8.15 12.13
N ALA A 423 6.69 -7.70 10.89
CA ALA A 423 5.39 -7.83 10.23
C ALA A 423 5.01 -9.31 9.99
N TRP A 424 5.94 -10.12 9.47
CA TRP A 424 5.72 -11.57 9.33
C TRP A 424 5.44 -12.27 10.65
N ALA A 425 6.13 -11.91 11.72
CA ALA A 425 5.91 -12.50 13.05
C ALA A 425 4.48 -12.30 13.57
N LEU A 426 3.79 -11.24 13.13
CA LEU A 426 2.41 -10.98 13.53
C LEU A 426 1.41 -11.92 12.85
N VAL A 427 1.63 -12.25 11.57
CA VAL A 427 0.70 -13.08 10.78
C VAL A 427 1.06 -14.57 10.80
N ASP A 428 2.28 -14.94 11.14
CA ASP A 428 2.77 -16.33 11.13
C ASP A 428 1.87 -17.31 11.91
N PRO A 429 1.33 -16.97 13.09
CA PRO A 429 0.40 -17.85 13.81
C PRO A 429 -0.86 -18.18 13.01
N VAL A 430 -1.45 -17.19 12.33
CA VAL A 430 -2.68 -17.38 11.54
C VAL A 430 -2.42 -17.90 10.14
N LEU A 431 -1.19 -17.87 9.65
CA LEU A 431 -0.79 -18.62 8.45
C LEU A 431 -0.75 -20.13 8.69
N LYS A 432 -0.37 -20.54 9.91
CA LYS A 432 -0.25 -21.95 10.31
C LYS A 432 -1.59 -22.52 10.80
N HIS A 433 -2.37 -21.70 11.50
CA HIS A 433 -3.65 -22.08 12.10
C HIS A 433 -4.70 -21.01 11.81
N HIS A 434 -5.58 -21.27 10.85
CA HIS A 434 -6.62 -20.33 10.45
C HIS A 434 -7.99 -21.00 10.30
N PRO A 435 -9.11 -20.25 10.45
CA PRO A 435 -10.44 -20.72 10.11
C PRO A 435 -10.56 -20.91 8.59
N ARG A 436 -11.53 -21.71 8.15
CA ARG A 436 -11.84 -21.82 6.71
C ARG A 436 -12.34 -20.51 6.14
N SER A 437 -12.08 -20.31 4.84
CA SER A 437 -12.61 -19.16 4.12
C SER A 437 -14.13 -19.27 3.96
N LEU A 438 -14.84 -18.20 4.31
CA LEU A 438 -16.30 -18.09 4.21
C LEU A 438 -16.69 -17.53 2.84
N PRO A 439 -17.77 -18.02 2.21
CA PRO A 439 -18.20 -17.48 0.93
C PRO A 439 -18.80 -16.07 1.10
N TYR A 440 -18.56 -15.18 0.13
CA TYR A 440 -19.26 -13.91 0.04
C TYR A 440 -19.66 -13.56 -1.40
N PRO A 441 -20.78 -12.84 -1.58
CA PRO A 441 -21.23 -12.39 -2.89
C PRO A 441 -20.28 -11.32 -3.48
N ARG A 442 -20.08 -11.33 -4.80
CA ARG A 442 -19.41 -10.23 -5.51
C ARG A 442 -20.22 -8.94 -5.32
N GLY A 443 -19.55 -7.81 -5.16
CA GLY A 443 -20.17 -6.51 -4.92
C GLY A 443 -20.66 -6.30 -3.49
N SER A 444 -20.33 -7.21 -2.55
CA SER A 444 -20.59 -7.04 -1.12
C SER A 444 -19.36 -6.50 -0.40
N TRP A 445 -19.50 -6.19 0.90
CA TRP A 445 -18.36 -5.81 1.75
C TRP A 445 -17.70 -7.01 2.48
N GLY A 446 -17.84 -8.21 1.93
CA GLY A 446 -17.25 -9.43 2.46
C GLY A 446 -18.25 -10.33 3.19
N PRO A 447 -17.78 -11.36 3.91
CA PRO A 447 -18.62 -12.26 4.71
C PRO A 447 -19.34 -11.53 5.85
N LYS A 448 -20.58 -11.93 6.16
CA LYS A 448 -21.37 -11.35 7.26
C LYS A 448 -20.70 -11.51 8.63
N GLU A 449 -19.92 -12.55 8.80
CA GLU A 449 -19.18 -12.83 10.03
C GLU A 449 -18.13 -11.75 10.34
N ALA A 450 -17.67 -10.99 9.34
CA ALA A 450 -16.77 -9.86 9.56
C ALA A 450 -17.41 -8.74 10.39
N GLU A 451 -18.75 -8.60 10.36
CA GLU A 451 -19.47 -7.61 11.18
C GLU A 451 -19.32 -7.88 12.68
N ALA A 452 -19.20 -9.15 13.08
CA ALA A 452 -19.07 -9.52 14.48
C ALA A 452 -17.77 -9.00 15.13
N LEU A 453 -16.70 -8.83 14.34
CA LEU A 453 -15.42 -8.31 14.84
C LEU A 453 -15.56 -6.89 15.41
N ILE A 454 -16.38 -6.04 14.78
CA ILE A 454 -16.49 -4.61 15.04
C ILE A 454 -17.81 -4.19 15.67
N ALA A 455 -18.75 -5.10 15.90
CA ALA A 455 -20.12 -4.79 16.35
C ALA A 455 -20.20 -3.87 17.57
N LYS A 456 -19.24 -3.94 18.51
CA LYS A 456 -19.17 -3.09 19.71
C LYS A 456 -18.82 -1.63 19.42
N TYR A 457 -18.35 -1.32 18.21
CA TYR A 457 -17.89 0.00 17.80
C TYR A 457 -18.72 0.60 16.66
N GLY A 458 -19.99 0.14 16.48
CA GLY A 458 -20.93 0.70 15.52
C GLY A 458 -20.91 0.06 14.13
N GLY A 459 -20.10 -0.99 13.93
CA GLY A 459 -19.97 -1.67 12.64
C GLY A 459 -18.86 -1.09 11.74
N TRP A 460 -18.70 -1.67 10.57
CA TRP A 460 -17.75 -1.20 9.57
C TRP A 460 -18.25 0.09 8.91
N HIS A 461 -17.37 1.08 8.84
CA HIS A 461 -17.54 2.17 7.90
C HIS A 461 -17.29 1.64 6.48
N ASN A 462 -18.26 1.83 5.60
CA ASN A 462 -18.14 1.46 4.19
C ASN A 462 -17.78 2.71 3.40
N PRO A 463 -16.53 2.87 2.97
CA PRO A 463 -16.10 4.07 2.27
C PRO A 463 -16.73 4.19 0.89
N SER A 464 -16.89 5.43 0.42
CA SER A 464 -17.35 5.75 -0.94
C SER A 464 -16.24 6.44 -1.73
N PRO A 465 -16.05 6.10 -3.01
CA PRO A 465 -15.06 6.77 -3.86
C PRO A 465 -15.40 8.24 -4.14
N ASN A 466 -16.67 8.65 -3.98
CA ASN A 466 -17.13 10.01 -4.20
C ASN A 466 -17.35 10.77 -2.88
N PRO A 467 -16.45 11.64 -2.46
CA PRO A 467 -16.57 12.38 -1.21
C PRO A 467 -17.70 13.43 -1.18
N SER A 468 -18.28 13.78 -2.34
CA SER A 468 -19.30 14.83 -2.47
C SER A 468 -20.75 14.33 -2.45
N SER A 469 -21.02 13.04 -2.42
CA SER A 469 -22.37 12.53 -2.23
C SER A 469 -22.73 12.62 -0.75
N LYS A 470 -23.35 13.73 -0.34
CA LYS A 470 -24.11 13.78 0.92
C LYS A 470 -25.09 12.61 0.89
N GLU A 471 -24.79 11.54 1.59
CA GLU A 471 -25.79 10.53 1.89
C GLU A 471 -26.94 11.22 2.63
N LYS A 472 -28.00 11.48 1.91
CA LYS A 472 -29.30 11.74 2.53
C LYS A 472 -29.71 10.42 3.19
N GLN A 473 -29.41 10.28 4.46
CA GLN A 473 -30.07 9.26 5.26
C GLN A 473 -31.57 9.47 5.09
N PRO A 474 -32.35 8.42 4.78
CA PRO A 474 -33.80 8.54 4.71
C PRO A 474 -34.29 8.88 6.11
N THR A 475 -34.71 10.13 6.30
CA THR A 475 -35.49 10.52 7.47
C THR A 475 -36.84 9.80 7.36
N GLY A 476 -36.90 8.61 7.95
CA GLY A 476 -38.16 7.94 8.19
C GLY A 476 -38.96 8.76 9.16
N VAL A 477 -40.09 9.22 8.71
CA VAL A 477 -41.46 9.26 9.27
C VAL A 477 -42.22 10.34 8.51
N GLU A 478 -42.90 9.93 7.45
CA GLU A 478 -44.09 10.61 7.00
C GLU A 478 -45.21 10.27 7.97
N GLN A 479 -45.60 11.21 8.81
CA GLN A 479 -46.88 11.14 9.46
C GLN A 479 -47.87 12.09 8.76
N GLY A 480 -48.84 11.48 8.11
CA GLY A 480 -50.23 11.89 8.03
C GLY A 480 -50.52 13.28 7.43
N ALA A 481 -50.82 13.31 6.14
CA ALA A 481 -51.64 14.35 5.56
C ALA A 481 -53.07 14.21 6.04
N SER A 482 -53.64 15.26 6.61
CA SER A 482 -55.09 15.43 6.79
C SER A 482 -55.57 16.63 5.97
N PRO A 483 -56.81 16.61 5.45
CA PRO A 483 -57.15 17.23 4.20
C PRO A 483 -57.52 18.72 4.28
N ALA A 484 -57.45 19.34 3.11
CA ALA A 484 -57.80 20.71 2.80
C ALA A 484 -59.23 21.13 3.20
N VAL A 485 -59.36 22.32 3.81
CA VAL A 485 -60.59 23.10 3.80
C VAL A 485 -60.38 24.28 2.84
N LYS A 486 -61.24 24.32 1.82
CA LYS A 486 -61.45 25.47 0.93
C LYS A 486 -62.29 26.53 1.66
N GLY A 487 -61.97 27.79 1.46
CA GLY A 487 -62.79 28.95 1.86
C GLY A 487 -62.08 30.23 1.45
N VAL A 488 -62.33 30.73 0.30
CA VAL A 488 -63.23 31.80 -0.16
C VAL A 488 -62.78 33.23 0.26
N LEU A 489 -62.27 33.92 -0.78
CA LEU A 489 -62.42 35.34 -1.16
C LEU A 489 -62.78 36.43 -0.07
N GLY A 490 -62.01 37.53 -0.13
CA GLY A 490 -62.35 38.82 0.41
C GLY A 490 -61.31 39.88 0.13
N THR A 491 -61.60 40.68 -0.85
CA THR A 491 -61.01 41.99 -1.23
C THR A 491 -60.94 42.95 -0.07
N ASP A 492 -59.76 43.62 0.10
CA ASP A 492 -59.59 45.09 -0.03
C ASP A 492 -58.10 45.41 0.11
#